data_aac35b7a2b0a3e1eb59519c9469426c2
#
_entry.id   aac35b7a2b0a3e1eb59519c9469426c2
#
_cell.length_a   1.000
_cell.length_b   1.000
_cell.length_c   1.000
_cell.angle_alpha   90.00
_cell.angle_beta   90.00
_cell.angle_gamma   90.00
#
_symmetry.space_group_name_H-M   'P 1'
#
loop_
_entity.id
_entity.type
_entity.pdbx_description
1 polymer ?
#
loop_
_entity_poly.entity_id
_entity_poly.type
_entity_poly.pdbx_seq_one_letter_code
_entity_poly.pdbx_strand_id
1 'polypeptide(L)'
;MDLEKANFNKSIDFKIFDEKLSKLMWLTNEYIENPSIEIEILNEVKEKLKEDKENKIIITDYQFFPAIIKNKFFAPNKWFDDLSVPKKNNKYFQIYKTFFISKLKVNEI
;
A
#
# COMPACT_ATOMS: atom_id res chain seq x y z
N MET A 1 -9.86 -8.71 -8.68
CA MET A 1 -11.12 -8.48 -7.92
C MET A 1 -12.28 -8.89 -8.79
N ASP A 2 -13.14 -9.74 -8.29
CA ASP A 2 -14.35 -10.19 -8.99
C ASP A 2 -15.53 -9.30 -8.54
N LEU A 3 -15.92 -8.35 -9.41
CA LEU A 3 -16.97 -7.40 -9.09
C LEU A 3 -18.37 -8.02 -9.02
N GLU A 4 -18.57 -9.20 -9.65
CA GLU A 4 -19.86 -9.89 -9.59
C GLU A 4 -20.14 -10.44 -8.19
N LYS A 5 -19.09 -10.77 -7.43
CA LYS A 5 -19.18 -11.24 -6.04
C LYS A 5 -19.18 -10.12 -5.02
N ALA A 6 -18.95 -8.88 -5.46
CA ALA A 6 -18.87 -7.73 -4.57
C ALA A 6 -20.25 -7.39 -3.98
N ASN A 7 -20.33 -7.33 -2.66
CA ASN A 7 -21.52 -6.85 -1.97
C ASN A 7 -21.33 -5.37 -1.60
N PHE A 8 -21.77 -4.48 -2.48
CA PHE A 8 -21.63 -3.04 -2.28
C PHE A 8 -22.39 -2.51 -1.06
N ASN A 9 -23.38 -3.25 -0.55
CA ASN A 9 -24.07 -2.89 0.70
C ASN A 9 -23.17 -3.00 1.93
N LYS A 10 -22.07 -3.78 1.84
CA LYS A 10 -21.05 -3.90 2.89
C LYS A 10 -19.92 -2.91 2.70
N SER A 11 -19.91 -2.11 1.63
CA SER A 11 -18.92 -1.08 1.42
C SER A 11 -19.08 0.05 2.43
N ILE A 12 -17.99 0.72 2.76
CA ILE A 12 -17.99 1.90 3.61
C ILE A 12 -17.27 3.05 2.92
N ASP A 13 -17.71 4.28 3.21
CA ASP A 13 -17.04 5.47 2.69
C ASP A 13 -15.64 5.57 3.32
N PHE A 14 -14.63 5.64 2.49
CA PHE A 14 -13.23 5.68 2.93
C PHE A 14 -12.82 6.99 3.64
N LYS A 15 -13.72 7.94 3.74
CA LYS A 15 -13.62 9.12 4.57
C LYS A 15 -13.30 8.78 6.03
N ILE A 16 -13.77 7.63 6.55
CA ILE A 16 -13.46 7.13 7.89
C ILE A 16 -11.95 6.97 8.07
N PHE A 17 -11.24 6.61 7.02
CA PHE A 17 -9.79 6.47 7.05
C PHE A 17 -9.07 7.81 6.88
N ASP A 18 -9.44 8.59 5.87
CA ASP A 18 -8.89 9.93 5.63
C ASP A 18 -9.84 10.76 4.76
N GLU A 19 -10.02 12.04 5.09
CA GLU A 19 -10.90 12.95 4.34
C GLU A 19 -10.52 13.11 2.87
N LYS A 20 -9.23 13.00 2.55
CA LYS A 20 -8.73 13.06 1.16
C LYS A 20 -9.26 11.93 0.30
N LEU A 21 -9.72 10.86 0.93
CA LEU A 21 -10.25 9.68 0.27
C LEU A 21 -11.79 9.62 0.37
N SER A 22 -12.43 10.71 0.73
CA SER A 22 -13.89 10.80 0.78
C SER A 22 -14.51 10.50 -0.59
N LYS A 23 -15.72 9.94 -0.60
CA LYS A 23 -16.45 9.47 -1.79
C LYS A 23 -15.89 8.20 -2.44
N LEU A 24 -14.76 7.67 -1.98
CA LEU A 24 -14.33 6.33 -2.35
C LEU A 24 -15.00 5.32 -1.43
N MET A 25 -15.59 4.29 -2.01
CA MET A 25 -16.22 3.20 -1.26
C MET A 25 -15.24 2.05 -1.11
N TRP A 26 -15.03 1.61 0.13
CA TRP A 26 -14.06 0.56 0.44
C TRP A 26 -14.73 -0.79 0.63
N LEU A 27 -14.17 -1.81 -0.01
CA LEU A 27 -14.52 -3.22 0.15
C LEU A 27 -13.25 -4.02 0.44
N THR A 28 -13.35 -5.08 1.23
CA THR A 28 -12.25 -6.04 1.37
C THR A 28 -12.07 -6.85 0.09
N ASN A 29 -10.84 -7.26 -0.19
CA ASN A 29 -10.52 -7.98 -1.43
C ASN A 29 -11.29 -9.29 -1.60
N GLU A 30 -11.55 -9.98 -0.51
CA GLU A 30 -12.22 -11.29 -0.52
C GLU A 30 -13.70 -11.21 -0.15
N TYR A 31 -14.20 -10.04 0.20
CA TYR A 31 -15.58 -9.79 0.61
C TYR A 31 -16.06 -10.63 1.81
N ILE A 32 -15.14 -11.26 2.53
CA ILE A 32 -15.42 -12.19 3.62
C ILE A 32 -15.56 -11.43 4.94
N GLU A 33 -14.71 -10.42 5.14
CA GLU A 33 -14.66 -9.67 6.39
C GLU A 33 -15.39 -8.32 6.29
N ASN A 34 -15.76 -7.81 7.45
CA ASN A 34 -16.31 -6.46 7.53
C ASN A 34 -15.20 -5.44 7.19
N PRO A 35 -15.42 -4.53 6.22
CA PRO A 35 -14.43 -3.50 5.86
C PRO A 35 -13.96 -2.64 7.04
N SER A 36 -14.78 -2.46 8.07
CA SER A 36 -14.39 -1.68 9.26
C SER A 36 -13.21 -2.29 10.03
N ILE A 37 -13.08 -3.61 10.06
CA ILE A 37 -11.95 -4.28 10.71
C ILE A 37 -10.64 -3.97 9.97
N GLU A 38 -10.65 -4.07 8.66
CA GLU A 38 -9.50 -3.72 7.82
C GLU A 38 -9.11 -2.25 8.01
N ILE A 39 -10.08 -1.36 8.07
CA ILE A 39 -9.84 0.07 8.27
C ILE A 39 -9.26 0.36 9.65
N GLU A 40 -9.67 -0.33 10.70
CA GLU A 40 -9.03 -0.20 12.02
C GLU A 40 -7.55 -0.52 11.95
N ILE A 41 -7.18 -1.62 11.30
CA ILE A 41 -5.77 -2.01 11.12
C ILE A 41 -5.02 -0.97 10.31
N LEU A 42 -5.61 -0.49 9.21
CA LEU A 42 -5.01 0.55 8.37
C LEU A 42 -4.83 1.87 9.14
N ASN A 43 -5.76 2.22 10.01
CA ASN A 43 -5.62 3.41 10.86
C ASN A 43 -4.47 3.28 11.85
N GLU A 44 -4.27 2.12 12.46
CA GLU A 44 -3.12 1.89 13.34
C GLU A 44 -1.80 2.04 12.59
N VAL A 45 -1.71 1.48 11.40
CA VAL A 45 -0.52 1.62 10.52
C VAL A 45 -0.30 3.09 10.16
N LYS A 46 -1.35 3.80 9.78
CA LYS A 46 -1.28 5.22 9.44
C LYS A 46 -0.73 6.05 10.59
N GLU A 47 -1.21 5.86 11.81
CA GLU A 47 -0.74 6.62 12.97
C GLU A 47 0.75 6.32 13.29
N LYS A 48 1.15 5.07 13.23
CA LYS A 48 2.56 4.70 13.41
C LYS A 48 3.47 5.33 12.35
N LEU A 49 3.05 5.35 11.10
CA LEU A 49 3.80 5.98 10.01
C LEU A 49 3.89 7.50 10.18
N LYS A 50 2.86 8.16 10.71
CA LYS A 50 2.88 9.60 11.00
C LYS A 50 3.81 9.97 12.16
N GLU A 51 3.91 9.13 13.17
CA GLU A 51 4.78 9.35 14.34
C GLU A 51 6.26 9.26 13.98
N ASP A 52 6.61 8.35 13.09
CA ASP A 52 7.99 8.15 12.65
C ASP A 52 8.38 9.20 11.60
N LYS A 53 9.40 9.99 11.88
CA LYS A 53 9.87 11.11 11.03
C LYS A 53 10.97 10.71 10.05
N GLU A 54 11.50 9.49 10.16
CA GLU A 54 12.55 9.01 9.27
C GLU A 54 12.07 8.81 7.83
N ASN A 55 13.01 8.85 6.90
CA ASN A 55 12.73 8.48 5.51
C ASN A 55 12.37 7.00 5.44
N LYS A 56 11.34 6.67 4.69
CA LYS A 56 10.80 5.31 4.65
C LYS A 56 10.71 4.75 3.25
N ILE A 57 10.93 3.45 3.17
CA ILE A 57 10.46 2.64 2.04
C ILE A 57 9.17 1.95 2.46
N ILE A 58 8.21 1.92 1.55
CA ILE A 58 6.96 1.20 1.77
C ILE A 58 6.82 0.10 0.72
N ILE A 59 6.54 -1.12 1.19
CA ILE A 59 6.30 -2.29 0.36
C ILE A 59 4.87 -2.76 0.65
N THR A 60 3.95 -2.33 -0.19
CA THR A 60 2.53 -2.61 0.01
C THR A 60 1.74 -2.41 -1.28
N ASP A 61 0.63 -3.08 -1.39
CA ASP A 61 -0.36 -2.82 -2.44
C ASP A 61 -1.29 -1.65 -2.08
N TYR A 62 -1.25 -1.18 -0.85
CA TYR A 62 -1.99 0.00 -0.39
C TYR A 62 -1.24 1.30 -0.75
N GLN A 63 -1.35 1.73 -1.99
CA GLN A 63 -0.57 2.85 -2.54
C GLN A 63 -1.02 4.24 -2.08
N PHE A 64 -2.07 4.34 -1.29
CA PHE A 64 -2.60 5.63 -0.83
C PHE A 64 -1.83 6.23 0.36
N PHE A 65 -1.03 5.47 1.09
CA PHE A 65 -0.28 5.99 2.24
C PHE A 65 0.60 7.20 1.90
N PRO A 66 1.41 7.17 0.83
CA PRO A 66 2.21 8.35 0.48
C PRO A 66 1.38 9.60 0.16
N ALA A 67 0.13 9.41 -0.27
CA ALA A 67 -0.76 10.53 -0.60
C ALA A 67 -1.33 11.24 0.65
N ILE A 68 -1.49 10.52 1.75
CA ILE A 68 -2.15 11.03 2.97
C ILE A 68 -1.16 11.37 4.09
N ILE A 69 0.07 10.87 4.03
CA ILE A 69 1.09 11.08 5.05
C ILE A 69 2.17 12.02 4.49
N LYS A 70 2.47 13.09 5.22
CA LYS A 70 3.41 14.13 4.79
C LYS A 70 4.89 13.73 4.88
N ASN A 71 5.21 12.59 5.48
CA ASN A 71 6.58 12.12 5.59
C ASN A 71 7.14 11.69 4.23
N LYS A 72 8.47 11.68 4.13
CA LYS A 72 9.13 11.25 2.90
C LYS A 72 9.04 9.73 2.76
N PHE A 73 8.34 9.29 1.73
CA PHE A 73 8.18 7.88 1.38
C PHE A 73 8.81 7.59 0.04
N PHE A 74 9.34 6.38 -0.08
CA PHE A 74 9.74 5.82 -1.36
C PHE A 74 9.03 4.47 -1.55
N ALA A 75 8.31 4.33 -2.65
CA ALA A 75 7.70 3.07 -3.08
C ALA A 75 8.42 2.59 -4.34
N PRO A 76 9.27 1.55 -4.27
CA PRO A 76 10.07 1.12 -5.41
C PRO A 76 9.23 0.51 -6.52
N ASN A 77 8.13 -0.14 -6.17
CA ASN A 77 7.21 -0.76 -7.12
C ASN A 77 5.77 -0.41 -6.76
N LYS A 78 4.92 -0.38 -7.79
CA LYS A 78 3.47 -0.29 -7.61
C LYS A 78 2.86 -1.61 -7.13
N TRP A 79 3.40 -2.72 -7.62
CA TRP A 79 2.94 -4.07 -7.31
C TRP A 79 4.09 -4.92 -6.81
N PHE A 80 3.84 -5.80 -5.85
CA PHE A 80 4.83 -6.70 -5.24
C PHE A 80 4.45 -8.18 -5.38
N ASP A 81 3.75 -8.52 -6.45
CA ASP A 81 3.38 -9.89 -6.79
C ASP A 81 4.48 -10.61 -7.59
N ASP A 82 4.28 -11.90 -7.84
CA ASP A 82 5.22 -12.76 -8.57
C ASP A 82 5.44 -12.35 -10.04
N LEU A 83 4.53 -11.56 -10.60
CA LEU A 83 4.64 -11.09 -11.98
C LEU A 83 5.39 -9.77 -12.09
N SER A 84 5.33 -8.96 -11.05
CA SER A 84 5.87 -7.59 -11.05
C SER A 84 7.28 -7.49 -10.48
N VAL A 85 7.68 -8.44 -9.64
CA VAL A 85 9.02 -8.51 -9.04
C VAL A 85 9.71 -9.79 -9.49
N PRO A 86 10.93 -9.70 -10.11
CA PRO A 86 11.63 -10.88 -10.58
C PRO A 86 12.11 -11.75 -9.41
N LYS A 87 11.96 -13.07 -9.55
CA LYS A 87 12.49 -14.05 -8.61
C LYS A 87 14.01 -14.20 -8.78
N LYS A 88 14.69 -14.77 -7.78
CA LYS A 88 16.15 -14.96 -7.78
C LYS A 88 16.69 -15.70 -9.01
N ASN A 89 15.92 -16.64 -9.55
CA ASN A 89 16.29 -17.41 -10.74
C ASN A 89 15.95 -16.71 -12.06
N ASN A 90 15.32 -15.53 -12.02
CA ASN A 90 15.01 -14.77 -13.21
C ASN A 90 16.25 -14.02 -13.71
N LYS A 91 16.47 -13.99 -15.03
CA LYS A 91 17.59 -13.29 -15.65
C LYS A 91 17.66 -11.79 -15.36
N TYR A 92 16.53 -11.18 -15.01
CA TYR A 92 16.45 -9.76 -14.68
C TYR A 92 16.60 -9.45 -13.18
N PHE A 93 16.77 -10.46 -12.35
CA PHE A 93 16.83 -10.26 -10.89
C PHE A 93 17.98 -9.35 -10.46
N GLN A 94 19.17 -9.51 -11.05
CA GLN A 94 20.33 -8.68 -10.68
C GLN A 94 20.16 -7.22 -11.06
N ILE A 95 19.54 -6.94 -12.21
CA ILE A 95 19.22 -5.57 -12.64
C ILE A 95 18.23 -4.94 -11.66
N TYR A 96 17.17 -5.67 -11.31
CA TYR A 96 16.18 -5.21 -10.34
C TYR A 96 16.80 -4.94 -8.97
N LYS A 97 17.62 -5.86 -8.47
CA LYS A 97 18.31 -5.73 -7.18
C LYS A 97 19.20 -4.48 -7.14
N THR A 98 19.96 -4.25 -8.18
CA THR A 98 20.84 -3.07 -8.29
C THR A 98 20.01 -1.79 -8.30
N PHE A 99 18.94 -1.75 -9.05
CA PHE A 99 17.98 -0.62 -9.05
C PHE A 99 17.42 -0.37 -7.66
N PHE A 100 16.92 -1.39 -6.98
CA PHE A 100 16.32 -1.29 -5.66
C PHE A 100 17.32 -0.73 -4.64
N ILE A 101 18.53 -1.29 -4.59
CA ILE A 101 19.59 -0.82 -3.67
C ILE A 101 19.98 0.62 -3.97
N SER A 102 20.10 1.01 -5.24
CA SER A 102 20.43 2.39 -5.62
C SER A 102 19.38 3.38 -5.12
N LYS A 103 18.10 3.00 -5.15
CA LYS A 103 17.00 3.83 -4.65
C LYS A 103 16.99 3.96 -3.14
N LEU A 104 17.37 2.93 -2.41
CA LEU A 104 17.56 3.03 -0.96
C LEU A 104 18.63 4.06 -0.62
N LYS A 105 19.77 4.03 -1.29
CA LYS A 105 20.87 4.98 -1.08
C LYS A 105 20.48 6.41 -1.40
N VAL A 106 19.84 6.64 -2.55
CA VAL A 106 19.39 7.98 -2.98
C VAL A 106 18.39 8.58 -2.00
N ASN A 107 17.53 7.77 -1.39
CA ASN A 107 16.52 8.22 -0.43
C ASN A 107 16.99 8.18 1.03
N GLU A 108 18.27 7.87 1.28
CA GLU A 108 18.85 7.82 2.63
C GLU A 108 18.11 6.88 3.59
N ILE A 109 17.75 5.72 3.08
CA ILE A 109 17.08 4.68 3.86
C ILE A 109 18.06 3.62 4.32
#